data_160d06650d2e746603851582f45366cb
#
_entry.id   160d06650d2e746603851582f45366cb
#
_cell.length_a   1.000
_cell.length_b   1.000
_cell.length_c   1.000
_cell.angle_alpha   90.00
_cell.angle_beta   90.00
_cell.angle_gamma   90.00
#
_symmetry.space_group_name_H-M   'P 1'
#
loop_
_entity.id
_entity.type
_entity.pdbx_description
1 polymer ?
#
loop_
_entity_poly.entity_id
_entity_poly.type
_entity_poly.pdbx_seq_one_letter_code
_entity_poly.pdbx_strand_id
1 'polypeptide(L)'
;DSRLFGAALLKAIEQSDSTVAVFASGSLSHRFNDNGSPEESMHQISDEFYAQVDHRVVELWKAGDFKTFCAMLPTYADKCVGEGGMHDTAMLLGMLGWDSYDKGVEILTDYFPSSGTGQINAIFPL
;
A
#
# COMPACT_ATOMS: atom_id res chain seq x y z
N ASP A 1 12.16 -10.39 1.94
CA ASP A 1 12.11 -11.27 0.76
C ASP A 1 11.20 -10.73 -0.34
N SER A 2 10.07 -10.10 -0.03
CA SER A 2 9.15 -9.50 -1.01
C SER A 2 9.80 -8.42 -1.85
N ARG A 3 10.64 -7.56 -1.26
CA ARG A 3 11.46 -6.58 -1.98
C ARG A 3 12.33 -7.25 -3.06
N LEU A 4 13.05 -8.32 -2.69
CA LEU A 4 13.94 -9.03 -3.63
C LEU A 4 13.14 -9.74 -4.73
N PHE A 5 11.97 -10.26 -4.39
CA PHE A 5 11.07 -10.85 -5.36
C PHE A 5 10.58 -9.80 -6.38
N GLY A 6 10.17 -8.63 -5.91
CA GLY A 6 9.79 -7.52 -6.77
C GLY A 6 10.91 -7.11 -7.74
N ALA A 7 12.13 -6.95 -7.25
CA ALA A 7 13.28 -6.63 -8.10
C ALA A 7 13.58 -7.72 -9.15
N ALA A 8 13.38 -9.00 -8.79
CA ALA A 8 13.53 -10.10 -9.75
C ALA A 8 12.39 -10.11 -10.79
N LEU A 9 11.16 -9.77 -10.38
CA LEU A 9 10.02 -9.66 -11.28
C LEU A 9 10.24 -8.55 -12.32
N LEU A 10 10.76 -7.39 -11.90
CA LEU A 10 11.11 -6.32 -12.86
C LEU A 10 12.09 -6.82 -13.92
N LYS A 11 13.15 -7.50 -13.50
CA LYS A 11 14.14 -8.07 -14.46
C LYS A 11 13.50 -9.05 -15.44
N ALA A 12 12.54 -9.86 -15.00
CA ALA A 12 11.82 -10.77 -15.89
C ALA A 12 10.92 -10.00 -16.88
N ILE A 13 10.27 -8.94 -16.43
CA ILE A 13 9.45 -8.06 -17.28
C ILE A 13 10.33 -7.38 -18.35
N GLU A 14 11.49 -6.84 -17.97
CA GLU A 14 12.44 -6.21 -18.90
C GLU A 14 12.98 -7.15 -19.99
N GLN A 15 12.97 -8.46 -19.72
CA GLN A 15 13.38 -9.50 -20.66
C GLN A 15 12.22 -10.01 -21.54
N SER A 16 11.01 -9.52 -21.30
CA SER A 16 9.80 -9.90 -22.03
C SER A 16 9.51 -8.91 -23.14
N ASP A 17 9.02 -9.40 -24.26
CA ASP A 17 8.52 -8.56 -25.37
C ASP A 17 7.07 -8.07 -25.11
N SER A 18 6.50 -8.36 -23.95
CA SER A 18 5.11 -8.04 -23.61
C SER A 18 5.00 -6.65 -22.98
N THR A 19 3.91 -5.96 -23.28
CA THR A 19 3.49 -4.79 -22.48
C THR A 19 2.85 -5.28 -21.19
N VAL A 20 3.40 -4.89 -20.05
CA VAL A 20 2.99 -5.37 -18.72
C VAL A 20 2.45 -4.24 -17.89
N ALA A 21 1.29 -4.45 -17.26
CA ALA A 21 0.79 -3.62 -16.17
C ALA A 21 0.89 -4.42 -14.85
N VAL A 22 1.38 -3.77 -13.81
CA VAL A 22 1.52 -4.39 -12.49
C VAL A 22 0.52 -3.79 -11.52
N PHE A 23 -0.21 -4.64 -10.83
CA PHE A 23 -1.16 -4.26 -9.80
C PHE A 23 -0.71 -4.84 -8.45
N ALA A 24 -0.43 -3.96 -7.48
CA ALA A 24 -0.34 -4.33 -6.08
C ALA A 24 -1.76 -4.25 -5.50
N SER A 25 -2.39 -5.41 -5.33
CA SER A 25 -3.79 -5.50 -4.91
C SER A 25 -3.86 -5.79 -3.42
N GLY A 26 -4.03 -4.75 -2.65
CA GLY A 26 -4.18 -4.81 -1.19
C GLY A 26 -4.77 -3.51 -0.65
N SER A 27 -5.21 -3.57 0.59
CA SER A 27 -5.63 -2.40 1.37
C SER A 27 -4.44 -1.79 2.10
N LEU A 28 -4.65 -0.63 2.70
CA LEU A 28 -3.74 -0.07 3.70
C LEU A 28 -3.90 -0.84 5.02
N SER A 29 -4.41 -0.21 6.10
CA SER A 29 -4.78 -0.95 7.31
C SER A 29 -5.90 -1.95 7.02
N HIS A 30 -5.85 -3.14 7.61
CA HIS A 30 -6.74 -4.24 7.23
C HIS A 30 -7.32 -5.00 8.43
N ARG A 31 -7.88 -4.28 9.37
CA ARG A 31 -8.63 -4.87 10.47
C ARG A 31 -10.12 -4.73 10.21
N PHE A 32 -10.81 -5.86 10.03
CA PHE A 32 -12.25 -5.86 9.84
C PHE A 32 -13.00 -5.41 11.10
N ASN A 33 -14.11 -4.70 10.88
CA ASN A 33 -15.09 -4.46 11.93
C ASN A 33 -15.83 -5.75 12.30
N ASP A 34 -16.26 -5.86 13.55
CA ASP A 34 -17.11 -6.96 13.97
C ASP A 34 -18.45 -6.95 13.23
N ASN A 35 -18.93 -8.13 12.85
CA ASN A 35 -20.12 -8.34 12.03
C ASN A 35 -21.46 -8.05 12.74
N GLY A 36 -21.48 -7.31 13.83
CA GLY A 36 -22.70 -7.02 14.59
C GLY A 36 -23.71 -6.12 13.85
N SER A 37 -23.24 -5.25 12.95
CA SER A 37 -24.05 -4.35 12.14
C SER A 37 -23.38 -4.13 10.78
N PRO A 38 -23.54 -5.05 9.81
CA PRO A 38 -22.82 -5.00 8.53
C PRO A 38 -23.04 -3.69 7.77
N GLU A 39 -24.24 -3.13 7.75
CA GLU A 39 -24.54 -1.88 7.05
C GLU A 39 -23.85 -0.67 7.70
N GLU A 40 -23.85 -0.57 9.01
CA GLU A 40 -23.20 0.51 9.74
C GLU A 40 -21.67 0.42 9.67
N SER A 41 -21.13 -0.79 9.68
CA SER A 41 -19.69 -1.02 9.67
C SER A 41 -19.04 -0.93 8.29
N MET A 42 -19.82 -1.04 7.21
CA MET A 42 -19.30 -1.04 5.84
C MET A 42 -18.54 0.25 5.46
N HIS A 43 -18.90 1.37 6.06
CA HIS A 43 -18.33 2.68 5.74
C HIS A 43 -17.53 3.30 6.90
N GLN A 44 -17.07 2.46 7.83
CA GLN A 44 -16.30 2.88 8.99
C GLN A 44 -14.94 2.20 9.02
N ILE A 45 -13.91 2.94 9.41
CA ILE A 45 -12.62 2.36 9.77
C ILE A 45 -12.73 1.68 11.15
N SER A 46 -12.00 0.60 11.35
CA SER A 46 -12.05 -0.13 12.63
C SER A 46 -11.43 0.64 13.81
N ASP A 47 -10.49 1.53 13.53
CA ASP A 47 -9.82 2.34 14.53
C ASP A 47 -9.33 3.65 13.90
N GLU A 48 -9.62 4.78 14.57
CA GLU A 48 -9.17 6.11 14.12
C GLU A 48 -7.66 6.22 14.03
N PHE A 49 -6.93 5.51 14.86
CA PHE A 49 -5.47 5.44 14.78
C PHE A 49 -5.01 4.90 13.42
N TYR A 50 -5.70 3.88 12.89
CA TYR A 50 -5.36 3.35 11.56
C TYR A 50 -5.58 4.38 10.46
N ALA A 51 -6.71 5.09 10.50
CA ALA A 51 -6.97 6.16 9.53
C ALA A 51 -5.88 7.24 9.54
N GLN A 52 -5.45 7.67 10.73
CA GLN A 52 -4.40 8.69 10.87
C GLN A 52 -3.06 8.20 10.28
N VAL A 53 -2.69 6.94 10.54
CA VAL A 53 -1.44 6.38 10.01
C VAL A 53 -1.55 6.12 8.51
N ASP A 54 -2.70 5.66 8.01
CA ASP A 54 -2.98 5.50 6.58
C ASP A 54 -2.84 6.83 5.83
N HIS A 55 -3.42 7.91 6.36
CA HIS A 55 -3.25 9.25 5.81
C HIS A 55 -1.79 9.67 5.77
N ARG A 56 -1.01 9.35 6.81
CA ARG A 56 0.43 9.61 6.82
C ARG A 56 1.15 8.84 5.73
N VAL A 57 0.80 7.58 5.49
CA VAL A 57 1.34 6.78 4.36
C VAL A 57 1.05 7.47 3.04
N VAL A 58 -0.19 7.89 2.81
CA VAL A 58 -0.60 8.59 1.57
C VAL A 58 0.17 9.90 1.39
N GLU A 59 0.40 10.68 2.46
CA GLU A 59 1.22 11.89 2.39
C GLU A 59 2.67 11.60 1.96
N LEU A 60 3.28 10.55 2.52
CA LEU A 60 4.64 10.14 2.15
C LEU A 60 4.70 9.70 0.68
N TRP A 61 3.72 8.96 0.20
CA TRP A 61 3.62 8.56 -1.21
C TRP A 61 3.50 9.76 -2.13
N LYS A 62 2.61 10.70 -1.82
CA LYS A 62 2.46 11.95 -2.60
C LYS A 62 3.74 12.78 -2.64
N ALA A 63 4.47 12.81 -1.55
CA ALA A 63 5.73 13.54 -1.43
C ALA A 63 6.92 12.82 -2.08
N GLY A 64 6.79 11.54 -2.46
CA GLY A 64 7.92 10.73 -2.92
C GLY A 64 8.90 10.36 -1.81
N ASP A 65 8.49 10.47 -0.54
CA ASP A 65 9.36 10.15 0.62
C ASP A 65 9.32 8.66 0.94
N PHE A 66 9.82 7.86 0.01
CA PHE A 66 9.87 6.41 0.17
C PHE A 66 10.97 5.96 1.13
N LYS A 67 11.97 6.78 1.38
CA LYS A 67 12.95 6.49 2.42
C LYS A 67 12.29 6.39 3.80
N THR A 68 11.44 7.35 4.14
CA THR A 68 10.68 7.33 5.39
C THR A 68 9.64 6.22 5.37
N PHE A 69 8.90 6.06 4.27
CA PHE A 69 7.87 5.01 4.17
C PHE A 69 8.46 3.60 4.31
N CYS A 70 9.54 3.27 3.59
CA CYS A 70 10.19 1.96 3.69
C CYS A 70 10.74 1.68 5.09
N ALA A 71 11.22 2.71 5.79
CA ALA A 71 11.70 2.57 7.17
C ALA A 71 10.54 2.27 8.15
N MET A 72 9.36 2.84 7.94
CA MET A 72 8.20 2.59 8.80
C MET A 72 7.41 1.34 8.41
N LEU A 73 7.55 0.83 7.20
CA LEU A 73 6.72 -0.24 6.63
C LEU A 73 6.59 -1.49 7.51
N PRO A 74 7.65 -2.04 8.13
CA PRO A 74 7.50 -3.20 9.01
C PRO A 74 6.64 -2.91 10.25
N THR A 75 6.81 -1.73 10.85
CA THR A 75 6.02 -1.30 12.02
C THR A 75 4.58 -1.02 11.63
N TYR A 76 4.37 -0.40 10.47
CA TYR A 76 3.04 -0.17 9.92
C TYR A 76 2.30 -1.49 9.67
N ALA A 77 2.93 -2.44 9.00
CA ALA A 77 2.35 -3.76 8.73
C ALA A 77 1.91 -4.48 10.01
N ASP A 78 2.71 -4.38 11.09
CA ASP A 78 2.40 -4.99 12.39
C ASP A 78 1.33 -4.20 13.17
N LYS A 79 1.51 -2.89 13.35
CA LYS A 79 0.66 -2.08 14.24
C LYS A 79 -0.67 -1.65 13.62
N CYS A 80 -0.70 -1.46 12.31
CA CYS A 80 -1.92 -1.11 11.57
C CYS A 80 -2.54 -2.33 10.87
N VAL A 81 -2.03 -3.52 11.14
CA VAL A 81 -2.52 -4.77 10.52
C VAL A 81 -2.59 -4.62 9.01
N GLY A 82 -1.53 -4.09 8.39
CA GLY A 82 -1.49 -3.89 6.94
C GLY A 82 -1.81 -5.16 6.18
N GLU A 83 -2.60 -5.04 5.10
CA GLU A 83 -3.09 -6.20 4.37
C GLU A 83 -1.95 -7.13 3.92
N GLY A 84 -2.11 -8.43 4.20
CA GLY A 84 -1.12 -9.43 3.83
C GLY A 84 0.29 -9.15 4.35
N GLY A 85 0.42 -8.35 5.45
CA GLY A 85 1.72 -7.87 5.93
C GLY A 85 2.39 -6.88 4.98
N MET A 86 1.65 -6.22 4.11
CA MET A 86 2.13 -5.27 3.08
C MET A 86 3.11 -5.92 2.08
N HIS A 87 2.97 -7.21 1.83
CA HIS A 87 3.89 -7.92 0.93
C HIS A 87 3.73 -7.48 -0.54
N ASP A 88 2.52 -7.19 -0.99
CA ASP A 88 2.21 -6.66 -2.31
C ASP A 88 2.87 -5.29 -2.54
N THR A 89 2.71 -4.38 -1.59
CA THR A 89 3.36 -3.06 -1.58
C THR A 89 4.89 -3.20 -1.54
N ALA A 90 5.42 -4.11 -0.72
CA ALA A 90 6.86 -4.36 -0.66
C ALA A 90 7.42 -4.94 -1.98
N MET A 91 6.64 -5.77 -2.69
CA MET A 91 7.01 -6.25 -4.02
C MET A 91 7.00 -5.12 -5.04
N LEU A 92 5.95 -4.29 -5.06
CA LEU A 92 5.86 -3.12 -5.94
C LEU A 92 7.06 -2.18 -5.73
N LEU A 93 7.35 -1.81 -4.49
CA LEU A 93 8.49 -0.95 -4.18
C LEU A 93 9.83 -1.61 -4.51
N GLY A 94 9.94 -2.93 -4.37
CA GLY A 94 11.10 -3.69 -4.82
C GLY A 94 11.36 -3.57 -6.33
N MET A 95 10.30 -3.49 -7.13
CA MET A 95 10.39 -3.22 -8.58
C MET A 95 10.82 -1.79 -8.87
N LEU A 96 10.32 -0.82 -8.08
CA LEU A 96 10.55 0.61 -8.29
C LEU A 96 11.88 1.13 -7.73
N GLY A 97 12.66 0.31 -7.02
CA GLY A 97 13.93 0.71 -6.43
C GLY A 97 13.92 0.91 -4.92
N TRP A 98 12.82 0.52 -4.25
CA TRP A 98 12.67 0.55 -2.79
C TRP A 98 12.75 1.99 -2.25
N ASP A 99 13.66 2.25 -1.32
CA ASP A 99 13.89 3.53 -0.65
C ASP A 99 14.61 4.58 -1.52
N SER A 100 15.10 4.18 -2.69
CA SER A 100 15.64 5.09 -3.70
C SER A 100 14.59 5.60 -4.70
N TYR A 101 13.37 5.05 -4.67
CA TYR A 101 12.26 5.58 -5.44
C TYR A 101 11.82 6.91 -4.82
N ASP A 102 11.74 7.96 -5.63
CA ASP A 102 11.54 9.35 -5.17
C ASP A 102 10.42 10.08 -5.92
N LYS A 103 9.68 9.36 -6.78
CA LYS A 103 8.58 9.97 -7.54
C LYS A 103 7.31 10.07 -6.69
N GLY A 104 6.65 11.22 -6.77
CA GLY A 104 5.35 11.40 -6.15
C GLY A 104 4.29 10.50 -6.77
N VAL A 105 3.48 9.89 -5.93
CA VAL A 105 2.39 9.00 -6.33
C VAL A 105 1.15 9.81 -6.67
N GLU A 106 0.50 9.48 -7.78
CA GLU A 106 -0.79 10.03 -8.16
C GLU A 106 -1.91 9.29 -7.42
N ILE A 107 -2.68 10.02 -6.62
CA ILE A 107 -3.82 9.47 -5.88
C ILE A 107 -5.07 9.65 -6.73
N LEU A 108 -5.72 8.54 -7.06
CA LEU A 108 -6.88 8.50 -7.96
C LEU A 108 -8.22 8.66 -7.24
N THR A 109 -8.28 8.28 -5.96
CA THR A 109 -9.50 8.38 -5.15
C THR A 109 -9.20 9.04 -3.83
N ASP A 110 -10.22 9.61 -3.18
CA ASP A 110 -10.11 9.92 -1.77
C ASP A 110 -9.88 8.63 -0.97
N TYR A 111 -9.26 8.76 0.21
CA TYR A 111 -9.19 7.66 1.17
C TYR A 111 -10.60 7.32 1.64
N PHE A 112 -10.94 6.04 1.64
CA PHE A 112 -12.25 5.59 2.08
C PHE A 112 -12.17 4.31 2.93
N PRO A 113 -13.00 4.20 3.96
CA PRO A 113 -13.11 2.98 4.74
C PRO A 113 -13.99 1.94 4.05
N SER A 114 -13.64 0.68 4.19
CA SER A 114 -14.46 -0.45 3.75
C SER A 114 -14.43 -1.56 4.79
N SER A 115 -15.52 -1.76 5.51
CA SER A 115 -15.66 -2.82 6.52
C SER A 115 -14.56 -2.84 7.58
N GLY A 116 -14.07 -1.68 7.97
CA GLY A 116 -13.00 -1.51 8.95
C GLY A 116 -11.61 -1.30 8.36
N THR A 117 -11.43 -1.54 7.06
CA THR A 117 -10.15 -1.43 6.36
C THR A 117 -9.99 -0.08 5.67
N GLY A 118 -8.76 0.40 5.52
CA GLY A 118 -8.43 1.64 4.81
C GLY A 118 -8.11 1.38 3.33
N GLN A 119 -8.77 2.10 2.43
CA GLN A 119 -8.67 1.91 0.98
C GLN A 119 -8.20 3.18 0.27
N ILE A 120 -7.38 3.00 -0.76
CA ILE A 120 -6.94 4.06 -1.66
C ILE A 120 -6.58 3.47 -3.03
N ASN A 121 -6.83 4.19 -4.10
CA ASN A 121 -6.31 3.84 -5.42
C ASN A 121 -5.23 4.85 -5.83
N ALA A 122 -4.11 4.35 -6.29
CA ALA A 122 -2.94 5.15 -6.57
C ALA A 122 -2.14 4.62 -7.77
N ILE A 123 -1.48 5.53 -8.49
CA ILE A 123 -0.53 5.20 -9.56
C ILE A 123 0.87 5.59 -9.11
N PHE A 124 1.78 4.64 -9.18
CA PHE A 124 3.21 4.81 -8.95
C PHE A 124 3.89 4.99 -10.32
N PRO A 125 4.29 6.20 -10.70
CA PRO A 125 4.88 6.44 -12.01
C PRO A 125 6.25 5.77 -12.15
N LEU A 126 6.57 5.30 -13.37
CA LEU A 126 7.87 4.71 -13.72
C LEU A 126 8.91 5.78 -14.08
#